data_598db3ed41299863b861459bddd9da66
#
_entry.id   598db3ed41299863b861459bddd9da66
#
_cell.length_a   1.000
_cell.length_b   1.000
_cell.length_c   1.000
_cell.angle_alpha   90.00
_cell.angle_beta   90.00
_cell.angle_gamma   90.00
#
_symmetry.space_group_name_H-M   'P 1'
#
loop_
_entity.id
_entity.type
_entity.pdbx_description
1 polymer ?
#
loop_
_entity_poly.entity_id
_entity_poly.type
_entity_poly.pdbx_seq_one_letter_code
_entity_poly.pdbx_strand_id
1 'polypeptide(L)'
;MTLKTPHPTRRTRSTRKAWVAASVCLALLHGAAQAADTSSAKQLERFSAQAGTPGQAERGRAFFTSRQGGEWSCSSCHGNPPTKAGKHASTGKLIDPMAPAANPSTFTDTAKVDKWFRRNCKDVLQRECSAGEKADVLAYLIGLKP
;
A
#
# COMPACT_ATOMS: atom_id res chain seq x y z
N MET A 1 -75.49 22.03 61.77
CA MET A 1 -74.35 22.56 61.00
C MET A 1 -73.38 21.42 60.83
N THR A 2 -73.41 20.76 59.69
CA THR A 2 -72.58 19.57 59.36
C THR A 2 -71.63 19.96 58.24
N LEU A 3 -70.37 20.05 58.62
CA LEU A 3 -69.28 20.34 57.67
C LEU A 3 -68.92 19.10 56.90
N LYS A 4 -69.09 19.14 55.58
CA LYS A 4 -68.77 18.09 54.59
C LYS A 4 -67.35 18.23 54.18
N THR A 5 -66.47 17.30 54.54
CA THR A 5 -65.08 17.25 54.12
C THR A 5 -64.97 16.73 52.66
N PRO A 6 -64.16 17.36 51.82
CA PRO A 6 -63.91 16.86 50.45
C PRO A 6 -62.88 15.72 50.44
N HIS A 7 -63.21 14.65 49.72
CA HIS A 7 -62.33 13.54 49.47
C HIS A 7 -61.17 13.95 48.53
N PRO A 8 -59.92 13.46 48.76
CA PRO A 8 -58.84 13.71 47.84
C PRO A 8 -58.93 12.73 46.63
N THR A 9 -58.99 13.30 45.47
CA THR A 9 -58.95 12.60 44.22
C THR A 9 -57.60 11.94 44.04
N ARG A 10 -57.62 10.63 43.96
CA ARG A 10 -56.48 9.76 43.71
C ARG A 10 -56.00 9.99 42.30
N ARG A 11 -54.85 10.70 42.13
CA ARG A 11 -54.17 10.94 40.88
C ARG A 11 -53.48 9.64 40.46
N THR A 12 -54.03 8.94 39.48
CA THR A 12 -53.42 7.77 38.87
C THR A 12 -52.15 8.20 38.13
N ARG A 13 -50.99 7.81 38.64
CA ARG A 13 -49.70 7.94 37.95
C ARG A 13 -49.72 7.00 36.75
N SER A 14 -49.96 7.55 35.58
CA SER A 14 -49.71 6.86 34.33
C SER A 14 -48.20 6.61 34.19
N THR A 15 -47.78 5.39 34.44
CA THR A 15 -46.44 4.91 34.12
C THR A 15 -46.32 4.79 32.63
N ARG A 16 -45.91 5.85 31.95
CA ARG A 16 -45.44 5.76 30.58
C ARG A 16 -44.16 4.93 30.61
N LYS A 17 -44.30 3.67 30.23
CA LYS A 17 -43.16 2.82 29.92
C LYS A 17 -42.42 3.50 28.79
N ALA A 18 -41.33 4.22 29.09
CA ALA A 18 -40.37 4.69 28.12
C ALA A 18 -39.69 3.47 27.52
N TRP A 19 -40.10 3.11 26.32
CA TRP A 19 -39.35 2.17 25.48
C TRP A 19 -38.07 2.91 25.06
N VAL A 20 -37.01 2.66 25.80
CA VAL A 20 -35.67 3.05 25.35
C VAL A 20 -35.36 2.08 24.17
N ALA A 21 -35.61 2.59 22.98
CA ALA A 21 -35.12 1.95 21.79
C ALA A 21 -33.58 2.06 21.85
N ALA A 22 -32.94 0.97 22.29
CA ALA A 22 -31.50 0.82 22.18
C ALA A 22 -31.18 0.66 20.69
N SER A 23 -30.91 1.77 20.01
CA SER A 23 -30.32 1.80 18.70
C SER A 23 -28.90 1.26 18.85
N VAL A 24 -28.73 -0.04 18.63
CA VAL A 24 -27.43 -0.67 18.44
C VAL A 24 -26.92 -0.13 17.11
N CYS A 25 -26.13 0.94 17.15
CA CYS A 25 -25.29 1.35 16.04
C CYS A 25 -24.23 0.26 15.84
N LEU A 26 -24.55 -0.72 15.02
CA LEU A 26 -23.58 -1.65 14.47
C LEU A 26 -22.67 -0.83 13.56
N ALA A 27 -21.62 -0.24 14.13
CA ALA A 27 -20.54 0.38 13.38
C ALA A 27 -19.86 -0.74 12.58
N LEU A 28 -20.32 -0.93 11.36
CA LEU A 28 -19.62 -1.74 10.37
C LEU A 28 -18.25 -1.08 10.17
N LEU A 29 -17.25 -1.61 10.85
CA LEU A 29 -15.85 -1.36 10.53
C LEU A 29 -15.61 -1.89 9.12
N HIS A 30 -15.96 -1.07 8.15
CA HIS A 30 -15.50 -1.26 6.78
C HIS A 30 -14.01 -1.00 6.84
N GLY A 31 -13.23 -2.04 7.07
CA GLY A 31 -11.81 -2.02 6.74
C GLY A 31 -11.74 -1.63 5.28
N ALA A 32 -11.38 -0.38 5.01
CA ALA A 32 -11.09 0.06 3.66
C ALA A 32 -9.96 -0.83 3.16
N ALA A 33 -10.31 -1.91 2.43
CA ALA A 33 -9.34 -2.59 1.59
C ALA A 33 -8.77 -1.48 0.70
N GLN A 34 -7.51 -1.14 0.90
CA GLN A 34 -6.81 -0.17 0.06
C GLN A 34 -6.83 -0.77 -1.34
N ALA A 35 -7.82 -0.37 -2.11
CA ALA A 35 -7.89 -0.75 -3.52
C ALA A 35 -6.62 -0.26 -4.19
N ALA A 36 -6.03 -1.11 -5.03
CA ALA A 36 -4.88 -0.72 -5.84
C ALA A 36 -5.24 0.54 -6.65
N ASP A 37 -4.49 1.63 -6.48
CA ASP A 37 -4.72 2.88 -7.20
C ASP A 37 -4.05 2.87 -8.58
N THR A 38 -3.21 1.86 -8.84
CA THR A 38 -2.41 1.73 -10.04
C THR A 38 -2.07 0.25 -10.33
N SER A 39 -1.23 0.02 -11.33
CA SER A 39 -0.66 -1.28 -11.67
C SER A 39 0.80 -1.12 -12.09
N SER A 40 1.56 -2.22 -12.10
CA SER A 40 2.94 -2.21 -12.60
C SER A 40 3.06 -1.66 -14.03
N ALA A 41 2.11 -2.00 -14.90
CA ALA A 41 2.06 -1.48 -16.28
C ALA A 41 1.82 0.04 -16.31
N LYS A 42 0.87 0.56 -15.53
CA LYS A 42 0.61 2.00 -15.43
C LYS A 42 1.80 2.76 -14.83
N GLN A 43 2.52 2.16 -13.90
CA GLN A 43 3.74 2.77 -13.34
C GLN A 43 4.86 2.81 -14.38
N LEU A 44 5.02 1.77 -15.20
CA LEU A 44 5.97 1.77 -16.33
C LEU A 44 5.62 2.86 -17.33
N GLU A 45 4.35 2.99 -17.70
CA GLU A 45 3.86 4.03 -18.60
C GLU A 45 4.15 5.43 -18.01
N ARG A 46 3.82 5.66 -16.74
CA ARG A 46 4.06 6.92 -16.03
C ARG A 46 5.53 7.33 -16.06
N PHE A 47 6.45 6.44 -15.71
CA PHE A 47 7.87 6.76 -15.68
C PHE A 47 8.45 6.88 -17.09
N SER A 48 7.97 6.11 -18.06
CA SER A 48 8.36 6.25 -19.48
C SER A 48 7.95 7.61 -20.03
N ALA A 49 6.73 8.08 -19.72
CA ALA A 49 6.27 9.41 -20.10
C ALA A 49 7.13 10.52 -19.45
N GLN A 50 7.46 10.39 -18.17
CA GLN A 50 8.35 11.33 -17.48
C GLN A 50 9.78 11.35 -18.04
N ALA A 51 10.25 10.21 -18.56
CA ALA A 51 11.57 10.08 -19.17
C ALA A 51 11.61 10.54 -20.64
N GLY A 52 10.45 10.70 -21.28
CA GLY A 52 10.33 10.96 -22.71
C GLY A 52 10.72 9.76 -23.60
N THR A 53 10.97 8.59 -23.03
CA THR A 53 11.37 7.36 -23.75
C THR A 53 10.80 6.11 -23.07
N PRO A 54 10.44 5.05 -23.83
CA PRO A 54 10.01 3.79 -23.24
C PRO A 54 11.09 3.14 -22.39
N GLY A 55 10.66 2.53 -21.28
CA GLY A 55 11.53 1.68 -20.46
C GLY A 55 12.01 0.44 -21.24
N GLN A 56 13.26 0.05 -21.04
CA GLN A 56 13.87 -1.10 -21.71
C GLN A 56 14.33 -2.15 -20.69
N ALA A 57 13.82 -3.38 -20.84
CA ALA A 57 14.06 -4.47 -19.89
C ALA A 57 15.56 -4.84 -19.78
N GLU A 58 16.30 -4.82 -20.86
CA GLU A 58 17.73 -5.11 -20.87
C GLU A 58 18.54 -4.08 -20.06
N ARG A 59 18.28 -2.78 -20.28
CA ARG A 59 18.89 -1.72 -19.47
C ARG A 59 18.48 -1.84 -18.01
N GLY A 60 17.19 -2.16 -17.76
CA GLY A 60 16.67 -2.37 -16.41
C GLY A 60 17.36 -3.53 -15.69
N ARG A 61 17.58 -4.66 -16.38
CA ARG A 61 18.35 -5.78 -15.84
C ARG A 61 19.78 -5.39 -15.50
N ALA A 62 20.47 -4.75 -16.43
CA ALA A 62 21.85 -4.29 -16.22
C ALA A 62 21.93 -3.32 -15.03
N PHE A 63 21.03 -2.35 -14.97
CA PHE A 63 20.95 -1.39 -13.85
C PHE A 63 20.64 -2.07 -12.51
N PHE A 64 19.68 -3.01 -12.49
CA PHE A 64 19.25 -3.71 -11.28
C PHE A 64 20.35 -4.60 -10.69
N THR A 65 21.21 -5.15 -11.52
CA THR A 65 22.26 -6.09 -11.11
C THR A 65 23.61 -5.44 -10.87
N SER A 66 23.85 -4.23 -11.37
CA SER A 66 25.13 -3.54 -11.20
C SER A 66 25.18 -2.72 -9.92
N ARG A 67 26.37 -2.59 -9.33
CA ARG A 67 26.58 -1.82 -8.10
C ARG A 67 26.63 -0.31 -8.29
N GLN A 68 26.69 0.19 -9.51
CA GLN A 68 26.71 1.61 -9.86
C GLN A 68 27.73 2.45 -9.06
N GLY A 69 28.86 1.86 -8.66
CA GLY A 69 29.86 2.48 -7.81
C GLY A 69 29.63 2.38 -6.29
N GLY A 70 28.48 1.84 -5.87
CA GLY A 70 28.18 1.60 -4.45
C GLY A 70 28.57 0.19 -3.96
N GLU A 71 28.31 -0.06 -2.69
CA GLU A 71 28.54 -1.38 -2.07
C GLU A 71 27.53 -2.42 -2.56
N TRP A 72 26.28 -2.01 -2.79
CA TRP A 72 25.16 -2.89 -3.15
C TRP A 72 24.57 -2.56 -4.52
N SER A 73 23.89 -3.53 -5.08
CA SER A 73 22.95 -3.39 -6.20
C SER A 73 21.52 -3.65 -5.69
N CYS A 74 20.50 -3.39 -6.51
CA CYS A 74 19.14 -3.80 -6.18
C CYS A 74 19.05 -5.32 -5.96
N SER A 75 19.76 -6.09 -6.80
CA SER A 75 19.79 -7.55 -6.71
C SER A 75 20.49 -8.08 -5.45
N SER A 76 21.30 -7.29 -4.76
CA SER A 76 21.95 -7.71 -3.52
C SER A 76 20.93 -8.02 -2.41
N CYS A 77 19.77 -7.33 -2.42
CA CYS A 77 18.69 -7.56 -1.47
C CYS A 77 17.53 -8.35 -2.09
N HIS A 78 17.20 -8.09 -3.35
CA HIS A 78 16.01 -8.64 -4.02
C HIS A 78 16.25 -9.95 -4.79
N GLY A 79 17.50 -10.39 -4.90
CA GLY A 79 17.87 -11.57 -5.70
C GLY A 79 17.94 -11.29 -7.20
N ASN A 80 18.38 -12.30 -7.97
CA ASN A 80 18.50 -12.22 -9.43
C ASN A 80 18.22 -13.61 -10.05
N PRO A 81 17.06 -13.79 -10.71
CA PRO A 81 15.94 -12.85 -10.82
C PRO A 81 15.16 -12.65 -9.50
N PRO A 82 14.51 -11.49 -9.28
CA PRO A 82 13.77 -11.20 -8.05
C PRO A 82 12.35 -11.81 -8.06
N THR A 83 12.25 -13.09 -8.42
CA THR A 83 11.00 -13.87 -8.46
C THR A 83 10.76 -14.68 -7.18
N LYS A 84 11.72 -14.65 -6.26
CA LYS A 84 11.63 -15.29 -4.94
C LYS A 84 11.85 -14.26 -3.85
N ALA A 85 11.57 -14.64 -2.59
CA ALA A 85 11.86 -13.78 -1.45
C ALA A 85 13.36 -13.45 -1.39
N GLY A 86 13.64 -12.16 -1.24
CA GLY A 86 14.96 -11.62 -1.01
C GLY A 86 15.27 -11.45 0.47
N LYS A 87 16.43 -10.86 0.76
CA LYS A 87 16.88 -10.60 2.13
C LYS A 87 17.64 -9.28 2.18
N HIS A 88 17.24 -8.39 3.06
CA HIS A 88 17.89 -7.10 3.22
C HIS A 88 19.36 -7.28 3.64
N ALA A 89 20.29 -6.70 2.88
CA ALA A 89 21.72 -6.97 3.00
C ALA A 89 22.26 -6.68 4.42
N SER A 90 21.84 -5.59 5.06
CA SER A 90 22.36 -5.20 6.38
C SER A 90 21.54 -5.75 7.55
N THR A 91 20.21 -5.87 7.43
CA THR A 91 19.35 -6.25 8.56
C THR A 91 18.93 -7.71 8.55
N GLY A 92 19.11 -8.41 7.45
CA GLY A 92 18.67 -9.78 7.26
C GLY A 92 17.15 -9.97 7.15
N LYS A 93 16.36 -8.89 7.17
CA LYS A 93 14.89 -8.96 7.05
C LYS A 93 14.49 -9.52 5.70
N LEU A 94 13.53 -10.45 5.70
CA LEU A 94 12.96 -10.97 4.46
C LEU A 94 12.22 -9.88 3.69
N ILE A 95 12.34 -9.95 2.38
CA ILE A 95 11.69 -9.05 1.41
C ILE A 95 10.90 -9.94 0.45
N ASP A 96 9.62 -9.60 0.25
CA ASP A 96 8.77 -10.34 -0.68
C ASP A 96 9.30 -10.28 -2.13
N PRO A 97 8.93 -11.24 -2.98
CA PRO A 97 9.27 -11.22 -4.38
C PRO A 97 8.91 -9.90 -5.04
N MET A 98 9.78 -9.37 -5.88
CA MET A 98 9.61 -8.05 -6.49
C MET A 98 8.97 -8.12 -7.88
N ALA A 99 9.14 -9.24 -8.59
CA ALA A 99 8.53 -9.45 -9.90
C ALA A 99 7.00 -9.54 -9.80
N PRO A 100 6.22 -8.76 -10.57
CA PRO A 100 4.74 -8.79 -10.52
C PRO A 100 4.15 -10.17 -10.79
N ALA A 101 4.80 -11.00 -11.62
CA ALA A 101 4.36 -12.36 -11.90
C ALA A 101 4.44 -13.30 -10.67
N ALA A 102 5.35 -13.02 -9.73
CA ALA A 102 5.49 -13.78 -8.48
C ALA A 102 4.76 -13.12 -7.31
N ASN A 103 4.52 -11.82 -7.37
CA ASN A 103 3.80 -11.04 -6.36
C ASN A 103 2.93 -9.96 -7.03
N PRO A 104 1.67 -10.27 -7.34
CA PRO A 104 0.77 -9.35 -8.04
C PRO A 104 0.47 -8.05 -7.31
N SER A 105 0.76 -7.95 -6.01
CA SER A 105 0.56 -6.73 -5.23
C SER A 105 1.68 -5.71 -5.38
N THR A 106 2.79 -6.07 -6.04
CA THR A 106 3.89 -5.12 -6.28
C THR A 106 3.48 -4.04 -7.27
N PHE A 107 3.91 -2.80 -7.00
CA PHE A 107 3.67 -1.62 -7.83
C PHE A 107 2.19 -1.25 -8.03
N THR A 108 1.31 -1.64 -7.09
CA THR A 108 -0.13 -1.35 -7.15
C THR A 108 -0.58 -0.16 -6.30
N ASP A 109 0.37 0.56 -5.69
CA ASP A 109 0.15 1.74 -4.85
C ASP A 109 1.19 2.79 -5.23
N THR A 110 0.73 3.88 -5.84
CA THR A 110 1.60 4.93 -6.39
C THR A 110 2.49 5.57 -5.31
N ALA A 111 1.94 5.84 -4.14
CA ALA A 111 2.68 6.46 -3.05
C ALA A 111 3.79 5.54 -2.52
N LYS A 112 3.51 4.24 -2.43
CA LYS A 112 4.51 3.23 -2.05
C LYS A 112 5.59 3.09 -3.12
N VAL A 113 5.23 3.07 -4.39
CA VAL A 113 6.19 3.01 -5.50
C VAL A 113 7.16 4.19 -5.42
N ASP A 114 6.66 5.41 -5.29
CA ASP A 114 7.49 6.60 -5.20
C ASP A 114 8.38 6.61 -3.95
N LYS A 115 7.81 6.23 -2.81
CA LYS A 115 8.55 6.11 -1.55
C LYS A 115 9.70 5.11 -1.64
N TRP A 116 9.43 3.91 -2.19
CA TRP A 116 10.44 2.87 -2.23
C TRP A 116 11.51 3.11 -3.28
N PHE A 117 11.18 3.65 -4.46
CA PHE A 117 12.19 4.06 -5.41
C PHE A 117 13.11 5.13 -4.81
N ARG A 118 12.54 6.19 -4.22
CA ARG A 118 13.34 7.24 -3.59
C ARG A 118 14.29 6.69 -2.53
N ARG A 119 13.79 5.83 -1.63
CA ARG A 119 14.58 5.26 -0.55
C ARG A 119 15.66 4.32 -1.08
N ASN A 120 15.28 3.33 -1.87
CA ASN A 120 16.20 2.29 -2.32
C ASN A 120 17.25 2.84 -3.29
N CYS A 121 16.89 3.77 -4.16
CA CYS A 121 17.87 4.43 -5.02
C CYS A 121 18.88 5.23 -4.19
N LYS A 122 18.42 5.92 -3.16
CA LYS A 122 19.32 6.66 -2.26
C LYS A 122 20.27 5.72 -1.51
N ASP A 123 19.77 4.59 -1.03
CA ASP A 123 20.56 3.60 -0.29
C ASP A 123 21.60 2.90 -1.20
N VAL A 124 21.26 2.62 -2.48
CA VAL A 124 22.12 1.88 -3.41
C VAL A 124 23.01 2.82 -4.24
N LEU A 125 22.49 3.96 -4.68
CA LEU A 125 23.18 4.86 -5.64
C LEU A 125 23.67 6.15 -5.01
N GLN A 126 23.34 6.44 -3.75
CA GLN A 126 23.56 7.72 -3.06
C GLN A 126 22.87 8.91 -3.77
N ARG A 127 21.91 8.65 -4.65
CA ARG A 127 21.10 9.65 -5.36
C ARG A 127 19.71 9.09 -5.65
N GLU A 128 18.82 9.93 -6.12
CA GLU A 128 17.54 9.46 -6.67
C GLU A 128 17.76 8.81 -8.06
N CYS A 129 16.93 7.81 -8.36
CA CYS A 129 16.83 7.27 -9.70
C CYS A 129 16.12 8.25 -10.63
N SER A 130 16.63 8.39 -11.86
CA SER A 130 15.93 9.12 -12.91
C SER A 130 14.62 8.41 -13.30
N ALA A 131 13.73 9.10 -13.99
CA ALA A 131 12.52 8.50 -14.52
C ALA A 131 12.82 7.36 -15.49
N GLY A 132 13.86 7.50 -16.33
CA GLY A 132 14.30 6.45 -17.25
C GLY A 132 14.79 5.19 -16.53
N GLU A 133 15.60 5.34 -15.49
CA GLU A 133 16.05 4.21 -14.68
C GLU A 133 14.89 3.47 -14.00
N LYS A 134 13.90 4.21 -13.49
CA LYS A 134 12.67 3.62 -12.92
C LYS A 134 11.85 2.88 -13.97
N ALA A 135 11.69 3.46 -15.17
CA ALA A 135 11.01 2.82 -16.30
C ALA A 135 11.72 1.55 -16.74
N ASP A 136 13.04 1.58 -16.88
CA ASP A 136 13.85 0.43 -17.28
C ASP A 136 13.76 -0.70 -16.25
N VAL A 137 13.87 -0.41 -14.96
CA VAL A 137 13.70 -1.41 -13.90
C VAL A 137 12.30 -2.02 -13.93
N LEU A 138 11.24 -1.22 -14.11
CA LEU A 138 9.88 -1.76 -14.22
C LEU A 138 9.69 -2.62 -15.46
N ALA A 139 10.24 -2.21 -16.60
CA ALA A 139 10.20 -3.03 -17.83
C ALA A 139 10.87 -4.40 -17.63
N TYR A 140 12.02 -4.43 -16.94
CA TYR A 140 12.68 -5.67 -16.56
C TYR A 140 11.82 -6.56 -15.67
N LEU A 141 11.29 -5.99 -14.56
CA LEU A 141 10.54 -6.75 -13.55
C LEU A 141 9.22 -7.31 -14.09
N ILE A 142 8.53 -6.55 -14.94
CA ILE A 142 7.27 -6.98 -15.59
C ILE A 142 7.53 -8.13 -16.59
N GLY A 143 8.67 -8.13 -17.26
CA GLY A 143 9.05 -9.18 -18.22
C GLY A 143 9.44 -10.51 -17.58
N LEU A 144 9.66 -10.55 -16.25
CA LEU A 144 10.05 -11.79 -15.57
C LEU A 144 8.88 -12.78 -15.47
N LYS A 145 9.19 -14.05 -15.61
CA LYS A 145 8.28 -15.18 -15.36
C LYS A 145 8.49 -15.69 -13.94
N PRO A 146 7.47 -16.32 -13.32
CA PRO A 146 7.63 -16.99 -12.01
C PRO A 146 8.68 -18.08 -12.04
#